data_66ac62150ddca843980574e0e2087c47
#
_entry.id   66ac62150ddca843980574e0e2087c47
#
_cell.length_a   1.000
_cell.length_b   1.000
_cell.length_c   1.000
_cell.angle_alpha   90.00
_cell.angle_beta   90.00
_cell.angle_gamma   90.00
#
_symmetry.space_group_name_H-M   'P 1'
#
loop_
_entity.id
_entity.type
_entity.pdbx_description
1 polymer ?
#
loop_
_entity_poly.entity_id
_entity_poly.type
_entity_poly.pdbx_seq_one_letter_code
_entity_poly.pdbx_strand_id
1 'polypeptide(L)'
;GPRQSGKTTLIRNLFPHLPYYSLESLDIRSFAENDPIAFLNQNEEGMILDEVHNAPDLLSYIQGIVDEHPDKRYILSGSSQFAMLKRVTQSLAGRTAVFELMPLSYSETKDLTADVPLDKLLFNGFYPAIYSGRNVPEFLYPAYMKTYLDRDVRDLLQIKDMMQFHIFIKLCAGRIGSLFKASELANEIGVSPNTITSWLSVLQASYIVTLLP
;
A
#
# COMPACT_ATOMS: atom_id res chain seq x y z
N GLY A 1 3.50 0.42 2.78
CA GLY A 1 4.09 0.26 1.45
C GLY A 1 3.04 0.03 0.37
N PRO A 2 3.38 0.18 -0.94
CA PRO A 2 2.42 0.11 -2.04
C PRO A 2 1.77 -1.27 -2.17
N ARG A 3 0.68 -1.35 -2.95
CA ARG A 3 0.09 -2.64 -3.35
C ARG A 3 1.12 -3.46 -4.12
N GLN A 4 1.05 -4.79 -4.03
CA GLN A 4 1.94 -5.73 -4.73
C GLN A 4 3.44 -5.61 -4.39
N SER A 5 3.83 -4.91 -3.31
CA SER A 5 5.22 -4.87 -2.83
C SER A 5 5.69 -6.17 -2.16
N GLY A 6 4.82 -7.17 -2.01
CA GLY A 6 5.17 -8.46 -1.42
C GLY A 6 4.89 -8.60 0.08
N LYS A 7 4.14 -7.68 0.71
CA LYS A 7 3.81 -7.68 2.15
C LYS A 7 3.35 -9.04 2.65
N THR A 8 2.28 -9.56 2.08
CA THR A 8 1.69 -10.86 2.47
C THR A 8 2.70 -12.00 2.37
N THR A 9 3.48 -12.04 1.29
CA THR A 9 4.52 -13.07 1.08
C THR A 9 5.59 -12.99 2.14
N LEU A 10 6.10 -11.77 2.41
CA LEU A 10 7.14 -11.55 3.42
C LEU A 10 6.66 -11.96 4.83
N ILE A 11 5.49 -11.50 5.23
CA ILE A 11 4.92 -11.75 6.55
C ILE A 11 4.71 -13.27 6.77
N ARG A 12 4.14 -13.97 5.80
CA ARG A 12 3.92 -15.42 5.90
C ARG A 12 5.21 -16.22 5.95
N ASN A 13 6.28 -15.74 5.32
CA ASN A 13 7.59 -16.39 5.38
C ASN A 13 8.31 -16.13 6.71
N LEU A 14 8.17 -14.93 7.26
CA LEU A 14 8.80 -14.57 8.54
C LEU A 14 8.09 -15.19 9.75
N PHE A 15 6.78 -15.38 9.66
CA PHE A 15 5.95 -15.87 10.77
C PHE A 15 5.12 -17.10 10.36
N PRO A 16 5.76 -18.20 9.92
CA PRO A 16 5.06 -19.38 9.43
C PRO A 16 4.27 -20.13 10.52
N HIS A 17 4.54 -19.87 11.79
CA HIS A 17 3.84 -20.45 12.94
C HIS A 17 2.52 -19.74 13.27
N LEU A 18 2.36 -18.48 12.85
CA LEU A 18 1.12 -17.75 13.09
C LEU A 18 0.06 -18.06 12.02
N PRO A 19 -1.19 -18.31 12.40
CA PRO A 19 -2.26 -18.48 11.44
C PRO A 19 -2.51 -17.19 10.66
N TYR A 20 -2.82 -17.35 9.38
CA TYR A 20 -3.05 -16.25 8.44
C TYR A 20 -4.54 -16.16 8.07
N TYR A 21 -5.11 -14.97 8.25
CA TYR A 21 -6.48 -14.65 7.87
C TYR A 21 -6.51 -13.43 6.96
N SER A 22 -7.14 -13.58 5.78
CA SER A 22 -7.39 -12.46 4.87
C SER A 22 -8.80 -11.91 5.09
N LEU A 23 -8.88 -10.65 5.48
CA LEU A 23 -10.15 -9.96 5.65
C LEU A 23 -10.77 -9.48 4.32
N GLU A 24 -10.17 -9.83 3.18
CA GLU A 24 -10.85 -9.79 1.88
C GLU A 24 -11.90 -10.88 1.75
N SER A 25 -11.69 -12.05 2.38
CA SER A 25 -12.68 -13.14 2.42
C SER A 25 -13.90 -12.70 3.21
N LEU A 26 -15.07 -12.77 2.56
CA LEU A 26 -16.34 -12.35 3.18
C LEU A 26 -16.68 -13.17 4.41
N ASP A 27 -16.42 -14.47 4.38
CA ASP A 27 -16.72 -15.37 5.50
C ASP A 27 -15.86 -15.06 6.73
N ILE A 28 -14.56 -14.88 6.51
CA ILE A 28 -13.60 -14.52 7.57
C ILE A 28 -13.94 -13.13 8.13
N ARG A 29 -14.20 -12.16 7.27
CA ARG A 29 -14.58 -10.82 7.68
C ARG A 29 -15.90 -10.82 8.46
N SER A 30 -16.91 -11.53 7.99
CA SER A 30 -18.20 -11.63 8.68
C SER A 30 -18.05 -12.24 10.07
N PHE A 31 -17.22 -13.27 10.24
CA PHE A 31 -16.94 -13.82 11.55
C PHE A 31 -16.22 -12.81 12.45
N ALA A 32 -15.18 -12.14 11.93
CA ALA A 32 -14.41 -11.14 12.66
C ALA A 32 -15.25 -9.93 13.11
N GLU A 33 -16.26 -9.54 12.34
CA GLU A 33 -17.17 -8.44 12.66
C GLU A 33 -18.27 -8.86 13.63
N ASN A 34 -18.82 -10.07 13.50
CA ASN A 34 -19.93 -10.55 14.34
C ASN A 34 -19.48 -11.02 15.74
N ASP A 35 -18.31 -11.63 15.84
CA ASP A 35 -17.72 -12.06 17.12
C ASP A 35 -16.21 -11.83 17.14
N PRO A 36 -15.79 -10.56 17.29
CA PRO A 36 -14.36 -10.18 17.26
C PRO A 36 -13.55 -10.86 18.36
N ILE A 37 -14.14 -11.08 19.54
CA ILE A 37 -13.43 -11.69 20.67
C ILE A 37 -13.16 -13.17 20.37
N ALA A 38 -14.16 -13.93 19.95
CA ALA A 38 -13.98 -15.33 19.59
C ALA A 38 -13.01 -15.47 18.40
N PHE A 39 -13.12 -14.58 17.39
CA PHE A 39 -12.20 -14.57 16.25
C PHE A 39 -10.75 -14.35 16.68
N LEU A 40 -10.45 -13.32 17.46
CA LEU A 40 -9.10 -12.95 17.88
C LEU A 40 -8.50 -13.95 18.91
N ASN A 41 -9.32 -14.71 19.59
CA ASN A 41 -8.87 -15.70 20.57
C ASN A 41 -8.72 -17.12 19.99
N GLN A 42 -8.89 -17.34 18.69
CA GLN A 42 -8.70 -18.65 18.06
C GLN A 42 -7.27 -19.18 18.20
N ASN A 43 -6.30 -18.32 18.45
CA ASN A 43 -4.90 -18.71 18.63
C ASN A 43 -4.28 -18.01 19.84
N GLU A 44 -3.58 -18.77 20.68
CA GLU A 44 -2.95 -18.25 21.88
C GLU A 44 -1.75 -17.35 21.60
N GLU A 45 -1.02 -17.60 20.53
CA GLU A 45 0.17 -16.83 20.13
C GLU A 45 -0.16 -15.55 19.36
N GLY A 46 -1.42 -15.41 18.89
CA GLY A 46 -1.87 -14.33 18.01
C GLY A 46 -2.04 -14.77 16.56
N MET A 47 -2.05 -13.84 15.61
CA MET A 47 -2.34 -14.14 14.21
C MET A 47 -1.87 -13.06 13.25
N ILE A 48 -1.86 -13.39 11.96
CA ILE A 48 -1.66 -12.47 10.85
C ILE A 48 -3.03 -12.08 10.29
N LEU A 49 -3.33 -10.79 10.28
CA LEU A 49 -4.55 -10.20 9.70
C LEU A 49 -4.18 -9.38 8.49
N ASP A 50 -4.50 -9.89 7.31
CA ASP A 50 -4.24 -9.20 6.05
C ASP A 50 -5.46 -8.40 5.61
N GLU A 51 -5.19 -7.23 5.02
CA GLU A 51 -6.18 -6.21 4.60
C GLU A 51 -7.13 -5.79 5.75
N VAL A 52 -6.52 -5.53 6.93
CA VAL A 52 -7.25 -5.18 8.18
C VAL A 52 -8.14 -3.95 8.04
N HIS A 53 -7.93 -3.13 7.02
CA HIS A 53 -8.79 -1.97 6.73
C HIS A 53 -10.24 -2.36 6.37
N ASN A 54 -10.50 -3.63 6.02
CA ASN A 54 -11.83 -4.16 5.75
C ASN A 54 -12.65 -4.42 7.04
N ALA A 55 -11.99 -4.58 8.20
CA ALA A 55 -12.62 -4.74 9.50
C ALA A 55 -11.91 -3.86 10.56
N PRO A 56 -12.01 -2.53 10.44
CA PRO A 56 -11.18 -1.59 11.20
C PRO A 56 -11.47 -1.58 12.70
N ASP A 57 -12.65 -1.99 13.12
CA ASP A 57 -13.05 -2.02 14.53
C ASP A 57 -12.31 -3.10 15.34
N LEU A 58 -11.74 -4.12 14.65
CA LEU A 58 -10.85 -5.11 15.27
C LEU A 58 -9.65 -4.47 15.99
N LEU A 59 -9.17 -3.30 15.54
CA LEU A 59 -8.04 -2.62 16.17
C LEU A 59 -8.31 -2.26 17.63
N SER A 60 -9.55 -1.92 17.97
CA SER A 60 -9.94 -1.62 19.36
C SER A 60 -9.95 -2.87 20.23
N TYR A 61 -10.38 -4.00 19.69
CA TYR A 61 -10.35 -5.29 20.41
C TYR A 61 -8.91 -5.79 20.59
N ILE A 62 -8.08 -5.67 19.54
CA ILE A 62 -6.66 -6.02 19.62
C ILE A 62 -5.98 -5.20 20.70
N GLN A 63 -6.29 -3.90 20.82
CA GLN A 63 -5.74 -3.05 21.88
C GLN A 63 -6.01 -3.65 23.27
N GLY A 64 -7.27 -4.00 23.57
CA GLY A 64 -7.63 -4.60 24.85
C GLY A 64 -6.88 -5.92 25.10
N ILE A 65 -6.84 -6.79 24.08
CA ILE A 65 -6.18 -8.10 24.21
C ILE A 65 -4.67 -7.96 24.46
N VAL A 66 -3.96 -7.08 23.76
CA VAL A 66 -2.50 -6.92 23.96
C VAL A 66 -2.14 -6.22 25.27
N ASP A 67 -3.08 -5.45 25.85
CA ASP A 67 -2.90 -4.88 27.18
C ASP A 67 -3.01 -5.94 28.28
N GLU A 68 -3.87 -6.94 28.10
CA GLU A 68 -4.08 -8.05 29.03
C GLU A 68 -3.09 -9.20 28.77
N HIS A 69 -2.70 -9.42 27.52
CA HIS A 69 -1.87 -10.52 27.05
C HIS A 69 -0.70 -10.01 26.20
N PRO A 70 0.36 -9.43 26.79
CA PRO A 70 1.47 -8.80 26.06
C PRO A 70 2.31 -9.79 25.24
N ASP A 71 2.18 -11.09 25.47
CA ASP A 71 2.86 -12.14 24.70
C ASP A 71 2.17 -12.44 23.36
N LYS A 72 0.89 -12.09 23.20
CA LYS A 72 0.17 -12.27 21.94
C LYS A 72 0.66 -11.30 20.88
N ARG A 73 0.90 -11.82 19.67
CA ARG A 73 1.42 -11.06 18.54
C ARG A 73 0.41 -10.95 17.40
N TYR A 74 0.02 -9.75 17.09
CA TYR A 74 -0.84 -9.47 15.94
C TYR A 74 -0.02 -8.78 14.85
N ILE A 75 0.03 -9.39 13.66
CA ILE A 75 0.68 -8.80 12.50
C ILE A 75 -0.39 -8.31 11.56
N LEU A 76 -0.46 -6.99 11.43
CA LEU A 76 -1.50 -6.33 10.66
C LEU A 76 -0.92 -5.88 9.33
N SER A 77 -1.56 -6.22 8.23
CA SER A 77 -1.19 -5.70 6.93
C SER A 77 -2.38 -5.08 6.21
N GLY A 78 -2.08 -4.18 5.29
CA GLY A 78 -3.07 -3.52 4.46
C GLY A 78 -2.42 -2.56 3.48
N SER A 79 -3.11 -2.32 2.38
CA SER A 79 -2.64 -1.44 1.30
C SER A 79 -3.17 -0.02 1.41
N SER A 80 -4.23 0.22 2.20
CA SER A 80 -4.83 1.54 2.40
C SER A 80 -4.14 2.29 3.53
N GLN A 81 -3.23 3.20 3.17
CA GLN A 81 -2.38 3.89 4.12
C GLN A 81 -3.13 4.91 4.99
N PHE A 82 -3.97 5.74 4.41
CA PHE A 82 -4.61 6.84 5.13
C PHE A 82 -5.61 6.40 6.21
N ALA A 83 -6.54 5.53 5.83
CA ALA A 83 -7.58 5.07 6.76
C ALA A 83 -6.98 4.20 7.87
N MET A 84 -6.02 3.34 7.52
CA MET A 84 -5.40 2.41 8.46
C MET A 84 -4.47 3.13 9.44
N LEU A 85 -3.54 3.98 8.98
CA LEU A 85 -2.60 4.69 9.86
C LEU A 85 -3.33 5.56 10.86
N LYS A 86 -4.36 6.30 10.44
CA LYS A 86 -5.14 7.14 11.35
C LYS A 86 -5.79 6.32 12.48
N ARG A 87 -6.35 5.15 12.16
CA ARG A 87 -6.99 4.29 13.16
C ARG A 87 -5.97 3.54 14.03
N VAL A 88 -4.88 3.05 13.44
CA VAL A 88 -3.78 2.43 14.19
C VAL A 88 -3.17 3.39 15.19
N THR A 89 -2.91 4.65 14.78
CA THR A 89 -2.37 5.67 15.68
C THR A 89 -3.35 6.06 16.78
N GLN A 90 -4.66 5.96 16.55
CA GLN A 90 -5.67 6.24 17.57
C GLN A 90 -5.82 5.09 18.57
N SER A 91 -5.91 3.84 18.07
CA SER A 91 -6.22 2.67 18.91
C SER A 91 -4.96 1.97 19.45
N LEU A 92 -3.86 1.93 18.70
CA LEU A 92 -2.67 1.14 19.04
C LEU A 92 -1.44 2.01 19.35
N ALA A 93 -1.62 3.29 19.68
CA ALA A 93 -0.53 4.18 20.02
C ALA A 93 0.33 3.62 21.17
N GLY A 94 1.64 3.54 20.95
CA GLY A 94 2.59 2.98 21.93
C GLY A 94 2.61 1.44 22.04
N ARG A 95 1.74 0.72 21.31
CA ARG A 95 1.60 -0.74 21.31
C ARG A 95 1.99 -1.38 19.99
N THR A 96 2.29 -0.59 18.97
CA THR A 96 2.57 -1.09 17.62
C THR A 96 3.82 -0.46 17.05
N ALA A 97 4.54 -1.24 16.25
CA ALA A 97 5.59 -0.76 15.36
C ALA A 97 5.04 -0.75 13.92
N VAL A 98 5.28 0.34 13.20
CA VAL A 98 4.85 0.49 11.82
C VAL A 98 6.04 0.29 10.89
N PHE A 99 5.92 -0.66 9.97
CA PHE A 99 6.92 -0.94 8.95
C PHE A 99 6.37 -0.66 7.57
N GLU A 100 7.18 -0.03 6.74
CA GLU A 100 6.86 0.23 5.35
C GLU A 100 7.69 -0.70 4.45
N LEU A 101 7.00 -1.57 3.69
CA LEU A 101 7.65 -2.42 2.69
C LEU A 101 7.49 -1.79 1.32
N MET A 102 8.60 -1.28 0.78
CA MET A 102 8.68 -0.79 -0.60
C MET A 102 8.85 -1.97 -1.58
N PRO A 103 8.68 -1.76 -2.90
CA PRO A 103 9.13 -2.73 -3.89
C PRO A 103 10.61 -3.06 -3.70
N LEU A 104 11.10 -4.09 -4.38
CA LEU A 104 12.50 -4.51 -4.28
C LEU A 104 13.45 -3.33 -4.57
N SER A 105 14.55 -3.28 -3.84
CA SER A 105 15.63 -2.34 -4.13
C SER A 105 16.53 -2.87 -5.25
N TYR A 106 17.32 -1.99 -5.85
CA TYR A 106 18.34 -2.41 -6.83
C TYR A 106 19.32 -3.42 -6.23
N SER A 107 19.71 -3.25 -4.96
CA SER A 107 20.62 -4.16 -4.28
C SER A 107 20.04 -5.57 -4.08
N GLU A 108 18.73 -5.70 -3.92
CA GLU A 108 18.05 -7.00 -3.80
C GLU A 108 17.91 -7.69 -5.16
N THR A 109 17.95 -6.93 -6.26
CA THR A 109 17.76 -7.48 -7.61
C THR A 109 19.05 -7.54 -8.42
N LYS A 110 20.18 -7.04 -7.92
CA LYS A 110 21.42 -6.88 -8.70
C LYS A 110 21.91 -8.17 -9.35
N ASP A 111 21.78 -9.33 -8.66
CA ASP A 111 22.23 -10.61 -9.19
C ASP A 111 21.33 -11.12 -10.34
N LEU A 112 20.06 -10.67 -10.36
CA LEU A 112 19.10 -10.98 -11.42
C LEU A 112 19.18 -9.98 -12.58
N THR A 113 19.86 -8.85 -12.39
CA THR A 113 19.87 -7.71 -13.30
C THR A 113 21.26 -7.31 -13.75
N ALA A 114 22.30 -8.08 -13.44
CA ALA A 114 23.69 -7.75 -13.74
C ALA A 114 23.94 -7.41 -15.22
N ASP A 115 23.31 -8.13 -16.13
CA ASP A 115 23.45 -7.95 -17.57
C ASP A 115 22.26 -7.20 -18.22
N VAL A 116 21.37 -6.62 -17.42
CA VAL A 116 20.19 -5.91 -17.92
C VAL A 116 20.56 -4.45 -18.21
N PRO A 117 20.37 -3.95 -19.46
CA PRO A 117 20.59 -2.54 -19.77
C PRO A 117 19.74 -1.61 -18.88
N LEU A 118 20.29 -0.44 -18.58
CA LEU A 118 19.66 0.54 -17.68
C LEU A 118 18.22 0.89 -18.11
N ASP A 119 18.00 1.16 -19.40
CA ASP A 119 16.66 1.50 -19.92
C ASP A 119 15.65 0.38 -19.68
N LYS A 120 16.08 -0.87 -19.85
CA LYS A 120 15.25 -2.03 -19.58
C LYS A 120 15.00 -2.21 -18.08
N LEU A 121 16.00 -1.95 -17.24
CA LEU A 121 15.86 -1.98 -15.80
C LEU A 121 14.87 -0.93 -15.31
N LEU A 122 14.96 0.30 -15.81
CA LEU A 122 14.02 1.38 -15.51
C LEU A 122 12.60 1.05 -15.98
N PHE A 123 12.44 0.44 -17.15
CA PHE A 123 11.16 0.01 -17.68
C PHE A 123 10.55 -1.13 -16.85
N ASN A 124 11.36 -2.11 -16.46
CA ASN A 124 10.91 -3.23 -15.62
C ASN A 124 10.47 -2.75 -14.23
N GLY A 125 11.11 -1.70 -13.68
CA GLY A 125 10.90 -1.29 -12.30
C GLY A 125 11.28 -2.40 -11.31
N PHE A 126 10.75 -2.32 -10.07
CA PHE A 126 11.19 -3.19 -8.97
C PHE A 126 10.06 -3.94 -8.26
N TYR A 127 8.92 -4.11 -8.91
CA TYR A 127 7.84 -4.93 -8.33
C TYR A 127 8.19 -6.42 -8.35
N PRO A 128 8.01 -7.15 -7.23
CA PRO A 128 8.36 -8.57 -7.12
C PRO A 128 7.74 -9.46 -8.19
N ALA A 129 6.54 -9.11 -8.68
CA ALA A 129 5.84 -9.88 -9.72
C ALA A 129 6.61 -9.97 -11.04
N ILE A 130 7.45 -8.96 -11.37
CA ILE A 130 8.30 -8.95 -12.56
C ILE A 130 9.44 -9.97 -12.38
N TYR A 131 10.13 -9.93 -11.25
CA TYR A 131 11.31 -10.77 -10.97
C TYR A 131 10.96 -12.22 -10.67
N SER A 132 9.73 -12.48 -10.22
CA SER A 132 9.23 -13.85 -10.04
C SER A 132 8.70 -14.50 -11.32
N GLY A 133 8.71 -13.79 -12.46
CA GLY A 133 8.17 -14.26 -13.73
C GLY A 133 6.64 -14.38 -13.77
N ARG A 134 5.94 -13.87 -12.76
CA ARG A 134 4.47 -13.93 -12.70
C ARG A 134 3.81 -12.90 -13.60
N ASN A 135 4.52 -11.85 -13.93
CA ASN A 135 3.99 -10.77 -14.75
C ASN A 135 5.10 -10.09 -15.56
N VAL A 136 4.71 -9.32 -16.57
CA VAL A 136 5.60 -8.48 -17.35
C VAL A 136 5.15 -7.01 -17.25
N PRO A 137 6.09 -6.04 -17.40
CA PRO A 137 5.79 -4.61 -17.22
C PRO A 137 4.61 -4.11 -18.06
N GLU A 138 4.51 -4.58 -19.31
CA GLU A 138 3.50 -4.19 -20.29
C GLU A 138 2.06 -4.49 -19.83
N PHE A 139 1.89 -5.51 -19.00
CA PHE A 139 0.58 -5.87 -18.43
C PHE A 139 0.42 -5.39 -17.00
N LEU A 140 1.50 -5.45 -16.20
CA LEU A 140 1.45 -5.07 -14.79
C LEU A 140 1.07 -3.60 -14.62
N TYR A 141 1.79 -2.68 -15.26
CA TYR A 141 1.62 -1.25 -15.01
C TYR A 141 0.29 -0.68 -15.50
N PRO A 142 -0.20 -1.00 -16.72
CA PRO A 142 -1.53 -0.56 -17.14
C PRO A 142 -2.65 -1.11 -16.23
N ALA A 143 -2.55 -2.38 -15.81
CA ALA A 143 -3.51 -2.96 -14.89
C ALA A 143 -3.44 -2.30 -13.51
N TYR A 144 -2.24 -2.04 -12.99
CA TYR A 144 -2.03 -1.33 -11.71
C TYR A 144 -2.67 0.06 -11.73
N MET A 145 -2.41 0.83 -12.79
CA MET A 145 -3.03 2.15 -12.98
C MET A 145 -4.56 2.06 -12.94
N LYS A 146 -5.14 1.19 -13.76
CA LYS A 146 -6.58 1.09 -13.93
C LYS A 146 -7.31 0.52 -12.70
N THR A 147 -6.73 -0.47 -12.02
CA THR A 147 -7.42 -1.20 -10.95
C THR A 147 -7.16 -0.62 -9.57
N TYR A 148 -5.99 -0.08 -9.32
CA TYR A 148 -5.61 0.41 -8.00
C TYR A 148 -5.60 1.92 -7.91
N LEU A 149 -4.85 2.58 -8.80
CA LEU A 149 -4.68 4.02 -8.69
C LEU A 149 -5.99 4.76 -8.96
N ASP A 150 -6.71 4.41 -10.01
CA ASP A 150 -8.00 5.06 -10.34
C ASP A 150 -9.02 4.87 -9.23
N ARG A 151 -9.05 3.70 -8.59
CA ARG A 151 -9.95 3.42 -7.46
C ARG A 151 -9.55 4.22 -6.23
N ASP A 152 -8.28 4.10 -5.79
CA ASP A 152 -7.79 4.75 -4.58
C ASP A 152 -7.91 6.28 -4.69
N VAL A 153 -7.69 6.82 -5.88
CA VAL A 153 -7.83 8.25 -6.16
C VAL A 153 -9.29 8.71 -6.12
N ARG A 154 -10.21 7.94 -6.71
CA ARG A 154 -11.65 8.26 -6.67
C ARG A 154 -12.18 8.27 -5.24
N ASP A 155 -11.79 7.29 -4.44
CA ASP A 155 -12.24 7.14 -3.07
C ASP A 155 -11.72 8.28 -2.17
N LEU A 156 -10.50 8.76 -2.42
CA LEU A 156 -9.86 9.78 -1.59
C LEU A 156 -10.18 11.23 -1.99
N LEU A 157 -10.29 11.52 -3.27
CA LEU A 157 -10.38 12.90 -3.77
C LEU A 157 -11.69 13.25 -4.45
N GLN A 158 -12.60 12.28 -4.67
CA GLN A 158 -13.85 12.50 -5.43
C GLN A 158 -13.60 13.25 -6.76
N ILE A 159 -12.54 12.83 -7.48
CA ILE A 159 -12.08 13.50 -8.70
C ILE A 159 -13.22 13.47 -9.73
N LYS A 160 -13.62 14.65 -10.17
CA LYS A 160 -14.66 14.83 -11.19
C LYS A 160 -14.15 14.51 -12.60
N ASP A 161 -12.88 14.78 -12.87
CA ASP A 161 -12.26 14.60 -14.18
C ASP A 161 -11.00 13.70 -14.08
N MET A 162 -11.19 12.40 -14.31
CA MET A 162 -10.11 11.42 -14.33
C MET A 162 -9.18 11.61 -15.52
N MET A 163 -9.63 12.24 -16.62
CA MET A 163 -8.78 12.46 -17.78
C MET A 163 -7.65 13.46 -17.44
N GLN A 164 -7.99 14.58 -16.78
CA GLN A 164 -7.00 15.56 -16.33
C GLN A 164 -6.02 14.96 -15.31
N PHE A 165 -6.51 14.08 -14.44
CA PHE A 165 -5.64 13.36 -13.48
C PHE A 165 -4.65 12.41 -14.20
N HIS A 166 -5.07 11.70 -15.24
CA HIS A 166 -4.18 10.87 -16.05
C HIS A 166 -3.14 11.71 -16.83
N ILE A 167 -3.51 12.89 -17.30
CA ILE A 167 -2.57 13.84 -17.89
C ILE A 167 -1.54 14.28 -16.83
N PHE A 168 -1.99 14.61 -15.62
CA PHE A 168 -1.10 14.96 -14.50
C PHE A 168 -0.06 13.87 -14.22
N ILE A 169 -0.46 12.59 -14.16
CA ILE A 169 0.48 11.48 -13.94
C ILE A 169 1.52 11.40 -15.05
N LYS A 170 1.11 11.53 -16.32
CA LYS A 170 2.02 11.52 -17.46
C LYS A 170 3.02 12.68 -17.40
N LEU A 171 2.56 13.86 -17.02
CA LEU A 171 3.43 15.04 -16.85
C LEU A 171 4.41 14.87 -15.68
N CYS A 172 3.98 14.25 -14.58
CA CYS A 172 4.89 13.88 -13.48
C CYS A 172 5.98 12.90 -13.95
N ALA A 173 5.61 11.87 -14.71
CA ALA A 173 6.57 10.91 -15.26
C ALA A 173 7.61 11.57 -16.20
N GLY A 174 7.18 12.54 -17.01
CA GLY A 174 8.07 13.30 -17.88
C GLY A 174 8.99 14.30 -17.15
N ARG A 175 8.76 14.52 -15.84
CA ARG A 175 9.52 15.48 -15.02
C ARG A 175 10.33 14.82 -13.89
N ILE A 176 10.63 13.53 -14.01
CA ILE A 176 11.47 12.83 -13.04
C ILE A 176 12.84 13.53 -12.95
N GLY A 177 13.30 13.82 -11.73
CA GLY A 177 14.53 14.54 -11.46
C GLY A 177 14.49 16.05 -11.71
N SER A 178 13.29 16.60 -11.96
CA SER A 178 13.09 18.05 -12.17
C SER A 178 12.43 18.70 -10.95
N LEU A 179 12.56 20.03 -10.87
CA LEU A 179 11.90 20.81 -9.83
C LEU A 179 10.37 20.75 -10.02
N PHE A 180 9.66 20.32 -8.98
CA PHE A 180 8.20 20.30 -8.99
C PHE A 180 7.62 21.70 -8.77
N LYS A 181 6.81 22.17 -9.71
CA LYS A 181 6.08 23.46 -9.61
C LYS A 181 4.60 23.27 -9.92
N ALA A 182 3.79 23.28 -8.86
CA ALA A 182 2.34 23.07 -8.97
C ALA A 182 1.64 24.06 -9.91
N SER A 183 2.06 25.33 -9.95
CA SER A 183 1.49 26.35 -10.81
C SER A 183 1.72 26.10 -12.31
N GLU A 184 2.90 25.59 -12.68
CA GLU A 184 3.19 25.25 -14.08
C GLU A 184 2.32 24.09 -14.55
N LEU A 185 2.25 22.99 -13.77
CA LEU A 185 1.40 21.85 -14.06
C LEU A 185 -0.10 22.22 -14.10
N ALA A 186 -0.53 23.09 -13.19
CA ALA A 186 -1.91 23.58 -13.16
C ALA A 186 -2.31 24.29 -14.46
N ASN A 187 -1.43 25.15 -14.96
CA ASN A 187 -1.65 25.88 -16.21
C ASN A 187 -1.69 24.92 -17.42
N GLU A 188 -0.80 23.94 -17.48
CA GLU A 188 -0.75 22.97 -18.58
C GLU A 188 -2.02 22.08 -18.64
N ILE A 189 -2.55 21.72 -17.48
CA ILE A 189 -3.69 20.80 -17.36
C ILE A 189 -5.04 21.54 -17.40
N GLY A 190 -5.03 22.85 -17.04
CA GLY A 190 -6.24 23.65 -16.92
C GLY A 190 -6.98 23.44 -15.59
N VAL A 191 -6.25 23.26 -14.49
CA VAL A 191 -6.79 23.12 -13.13
C VAL A 191 -6.17 24.11 -12.17
N SER A 192 -6.65 24.16 -10.92
CA SER A 192 -6.03 25.01 -9.90
C SER A 192 -4.72 24.41 -9.34
N PRO A 193 -3.76 25.25 -8.88
CA PRO A 193 -2.56 24.76 -8.18
C PRO A 193 -2.90 23.93 -6.94
N ASN A 194 -3.98 24.26 -6.23
CA ASN A 194 -4.44 23.48 -5.08
C ASN A 194 -4.88 22.06 -5.50
N THR A 195 -5.51 21.93 -6.67
CA THR A 195 -5.87 20.63 -7.23
C THR A 195 -4.62 19.78 -7.49
N ILE A 196 -3.59 20.37 -8.10
CA ILE A 196 -2.30 19.69 -8.33
C ILE A 196 -1.66 19.22 -7.02
N THR A 197 -1.61 20.09 -6.01
CA THR A 197 -1.07 19.74 -4.70
C THR A 197 -1.85 18.61 -4.04
N SER A 198 -3.17 18.62 -4.15
CA SER A 198 -4.03 17.56 -3.63
C SER A 198 -3.78 16.22 -4.37
N TRP A 199 -3.68 16.26 -5.69
CA TRP A 199 -3.38 15.07 -6.49
C TRP A 199 -1.98 14.51 -6.19
N LEU A 200 -0.98 15.40 -6.04
CA LEU A 200 0.36 14.99 -5.66
C LEU A 200 0.38 14.28 -4.31
N SER A 201 -0.34 14.81 -3.32
CA SER A 201 -0.43 14.20 -1.98
C SER A 201 -0.97 12.77 -2.04
N VAL A 202 -1.95 12.50 -2.92
CA VAL A 202 -2.46 11.13 -3.12
C VAL A 202 -1.43 10.24 -3.81
N LEU A 203 -0.72 10.74 -4.83
CA LEU A 203 0.34 9.95 -5.47
C LEU A 203 1.49 9.63 -4.50
N GLN A 204 1.85 10.57 -3.62
CA GLN A 204 2.84 10.32 -2.57
C GLN A 204 2.37 9.27 -1.58
N ALA A 205 1.13 9.40 -1.11
CA ALA A 205 0.56 8.44 -0.18
C ALA A 205 0.30 7.06 -0.78
N SER A 206 0.15 6.98 -2.11
CA SER A 206 0.07 5.71 -2.84
C SER A 206 1.45 5.17 -3.24
N TYR A 207 2.53 5.82 -2.84
CA TYR A 207 3.93 5.48 -3.17
C TYR A 207 4.23 5.48 -4.69
N ILE A 208 3.48 6.26 -5.47
CA ILE A 208 3.70 6.39 -6.92
C ILE A 208 4.74 7.47 -7.20
N VAL A 209 4.76 8.53 -6.40
CA VAL A 209 5.69 9.66 -6.51
C VAL A 209 6.34 9.90 -5.16
N THR A 210 7.63 10.20 -5.17
CA THR A 210 8.38 10.70 -4.01
C THR A 210 8.99 12.04 -4.36
N LEU A 211 8.77 13.05 -3.51
CA LEU A 211 9.52 14.30 -3.60
C LEU A 211 10.83 14.14 -2.84
N LEU A 212 11.92 14.42 -3.53
CA LEU A 212 13.23 14.52 -2.90
C LEU A 212 13.41 15.95 -2.38
N PRO A 213 14.04 16.13 -1.18
CA PRO A 213 14.30 17.43 -0.61
C PRO A 213 15.31 18.26 -1.42
#